data_9c6a02d0b7ee14eab5354ab2c85a1e4f
#
_entry.id   9c6a02d0b7ee14eab5354ab2c85a1e4f
#
_cell.length_a   1.000
_cell.length_b   1.000
_cell.length_c   1.000
_cell.angle_alpha   90.00
_cell.angle_beta   90.00
_cell.angle_gamma   90.00
#
_symmetry.space_group_name_H-M   'P 1'
#
loop_
_entity.id
_entity.type
_entity.pdbx_description
1 polymer ?
#
loop_
_entity_poly.entity_id
_entity_poly.type
_entity_poly.pdbx_seq_one_letter_code
_entity_poly.pdbx_strand_id
1 'polypeptide(L)'
;MVAITKNLPSFGLGMAALGRPGYINLSRTQIFDETDADLNDVQRRSVESMQGKANAVMQTLMKESLKNNMLPWFDCARSYGLSEKFVGEFLRKNNVKSDKVVVSSKWGYTYVADWKVELEAGAPHEVKDHSVDNFLKQIEETKECIGEYVDIYQVHSATFDSGILTDKKVHEALASCKEADGWKIGLSVSGPNQDAILREAMKITATDGTRLFDSVQCTFNLLEQRPGKALLEAHQEGMDIIIKEGMANGRVLKNEKVQEFASKNKWSADSLALACILAQPFEPRVLSGSVTSEQLVSNADAIEIAEILKQLGSDGTTRSPLDEIMKACAMESEQYWTDRSNLNWN
;
A
#
# COMPACT_ATOMS: atom_id res chain seq x y z
N MET A 1 -1.39 -16.49 24.77
CA MET A 1 -1.72 -15.06 24.92
C MET A 1 -2.74 -14.76 23.83
N VAL A 2 -3.92 -14.22 24.15
CA VAL A 2 -4.89 -13.79 23.14
C VAL A 2 -4.26 -12.59 22.43
N ALA A 3 -3.97 -12.71 21.14
CA ALA A 3 -3.48 -11.61 20.34
C ALA A 3 -4.52 -10.48 20.43
N ILE A 4 -4.12 -9.31 20.92
CA ILE A 4 -4.95 -8.12 20.89
C ILE A 4 -5.04 -7.74 19.40
N THR A 5 -6.17 -8.00 18.78
CA THR A 5 -6.42 -7.58 17.40
C THR A 5 -6.41 -6.06 17.34
N LYS A 6 -5.29 -5.49 16.87
CA LYS A 6 -5.18 -4.06 16.64
C LYS A 6 -6.12 -3.66 15.51
N ASN A 7 -6.85 -2.55 15.69
CA ASN A 7 -7.57 -1.94 14.58
C ASN A 7 -6.57 -1.35 13.59
N LEU A 8 -6.72 -1.71 12.32
CA LEU A 8 -5.89 -1.16 11.26
C LEU A 8 -6.18 0.34 11.10
N PRO A 9 -5.16 1.21 11.16
CA PRO A 9 -5.33 2.65 11.00
C PRO A 9 -5.90 3.00 9.62
N SER A 10 -6.61 4.14 9.52
CA SER A 10 -7.15 4.61 8.23
C SER A 10 -6.06 5.06 7.26
N PHE A 11 -4.86 5.39 7.76
CA PHE A 11 -3.74 5.91 7.00
C PHE A 11 -2.43 5.25 7.40
N GLY A 12 -1.60 4.87 6.43
CA GLY A 12 -0.30 4.25 6.63
C GLY A 12 0.73 4.66 5.58
N LEU A 13 1.98 4.25 5.78
CA LEU A 13 3.09 4.50 4.86
C LEU A 13 3.47 3.22 4.10
N GLY A 14 3.34 3.24 2.77
CA GLY A 14 3.84 2.21 1.89
C GLY A 14 5.34 2.38 1.65
N MET A 15 6.12 1.34 1.93
CA MET A 15 7.58 1.37 1.86
C MET A 15 8.16 1.06 0.48
N ALA A 16 7.33 0.84 -0.54
CA ALA A 16 7.77 0.40 -1.87
C ALA A 16 8.77 1.36 -2.54
N ALA A 17 8.58 2.67 -2.36
CA ALA A 17 9.46 3.69 -2.93
C ALA A 17 10.63 4.07 -2.00
N LEU A 18 10.58 3.76 -0.72
CA LEU A 18 11.61 4.06 0.27
C LEU A 18 12.58 2.90 0.51
N GLY A 19 12.13 1.66 0.30
CA GLY A 19 12.92 0.46 0.57
C GLY A 19 13.89 0.05 -0.53
N ARG A 20 13.87 0.69 -1.70
CA ARG A 20 14.68 0.36 -2.88
C ARG A 20 15.00 1.61 -3.72
N PRO A 21 16.12 1.62 -4.48
CA PRO A 21 16.62 2.80 -5.20
C PRO A 21 15.72 3.21 -6.37
N GLY A 22 14.96 2.30 -6.97
CA GLY A 22 14.06 2.54 -8.10
C GLY A 22 12.60 2.20 -7.79
N TYR A 23 11.66 2.91 -8.43
CA TYR A 23 10.22 2.64 -8.35
C TYR A 23 9.49 3.11 -9.61
N ILE A 24 8.36 2.47 -9.94
CA ILE A 24 7.51 2.83 -11.09
C ILE A 24 6.69 4.06 -10.74
N ASN A 25 7.03 5.22 -11.33
CA ASN A 25 6.27 6.46 -11.19
C ASN A 25 6.63 7.47 -12.28
N LEU A 26 6.00 8.65 -12.27
CA LEU A 26 6.28 9.72 -13.23
C LEU A 26 7.60 10.44 -12.98
N SER A 27 8.08 10.49 -11.74
CA SER A 27 9.35 11.12 -11.35
C SER A 27 9.70 10.80 -9.90
N ARG A 28 10.98 10.58 -9.63
CA ARG A 28 11.52 10.43 -8.27
C ARG A 28 12.45 11.58 -7.86
N THR A 29 12.53 12.65 -8.64
CA THR A 29 13.41 13.78 -8.33
C THR A 29 13.15 14.36 -6.93
N GLN A 30 11.93 14.28 -6.43
CA GLN A 30 11.55 14.78 -5.12
C GLN A 30 12.11 14.00 -3.92
N ILE A 31 12.58 12.75 -4.11
CA ILE A 31 13.26 12.02 -3.04
C ILE A 31 14.67 12.58 -2.78
N PHE A 32 15.23 13.32 -3.75
CA PHE A 32 16.54 13.93 -3.70
C PHE A 32 16.33 15.44 -3.55
N ASP A 33 16.42 15.92 -2.33
CA ASP A 33 16.27 17.34 -1.99
C ASP A 33 17.56 18.14 -2.23
N GLU A 34 17.54 19.43 -1.90
CA GLU A 34 18.69 20.33 -2.03
C GLU A 34 19.90 19.89 -1.19
N THR A 35 19.67 19.13 -0.10
CA THR A 35 20.77 18.60 0.73
C THR A 35 21.59 17.52 0.01
N ASP A 36 21.02 16.92 -1.02
CA ASP A 36 21.70 15.96 -1.89
C ASP A 36 22.40 16.60 -3.10
N ALA A 37 22.36 17.92 -3.26
CA ALA A 37 22.84 18.63 -4.47
C ALA A 37 24.31 18.32 -4.80
N ASP A 38 25.15 18.14 -3.76
CA ASP A 38 26.57 17.83 -3.92
C ASP A 38 26.88 16.33 -4.11
N LEU A 39 25.84 15.46 -4.00
CA LEU A 39 26.01 14.02 -4.15
C LEU A 39 25.79 13.59 -5.61
N ASN A 40 26.59 12.67 -6.09
CA ASN A 40 26.30 12.00 -7.36
C ASN A 40 25.14 10.98 -7.19
N ASP A 41 24.58 10.49 -8.29
CA ASP A 41 23.41 9.60 -8.27
C ASP A 41 23.66 8.29 -7.49
N VAL A 42 24.86 7.73 -7.55
CA VAL A 42 25.26 6.53 -6.79
C VAL A 42 25.23 6.80 -5.28
N GLN A 43 25.77 7.95 -4.86
CA GLN A 43 25.78 8.35 -3.45
C GLN A 43 24.36 8.62 -2.91
N ARG A 44 23.53 9.30 -3.71
CA ARG A 44 22.13 9.57 -3.34
C ARG A 44 21.31 8.30 -3.14
N ARG A 45 21.64 7.25 -3.91
CA ARG A 45 20.96 5.95 -3.90
C ARG A 45 21.69 4.90 -3.07
N SER A 46 22.72 5.26 -2.31
CA SER A 46 23.37 4.33 -1.37
C SER A 46 22.36 3.82 -0.34
N VAL A 47 22.60 2.63 0.22
CA VAL A 47 21.72 2.04 1.24
C VAL A 47 21.57 2.98 2.44
N GLU A 48 22.68 3.60 2.87
CA GLU A 48 22.71 4.52 4.01
C GLU A 48 21.90 5.78 3.73
N SER A 49 22.03 6.38 2.53
CA SER A 49 21.25 7.56 2.13
C SER A 49 19.76 7.25 2.07
N MET A 50 19.39 6.14 1.40
CA MET A 50 17.99 5.70 1.29
C MET A 50 17.39 5.38 2.66
N GLN A 51 18.13 4.72 3.55
CA GLN A 51 17.69 4.45 4.91
C GLN A 51 17.53 5.74 5.73
N GLY A 52 18.43 6.70 5.57
CA GLY A 52 18.32 8.01 6.20
C GLY A 52 17.02 8.73 5.82
N LYS A 53 16.70 8.76 4.51
CA LYS A 53 15.45 9.32 3.98
C LYS A 53 14.22 8.56 4.48
N ALA A 54 14.25 7.23 4.42
CA ALA A 54 13.18 6.41 4.97
C ALA A 54 12.94 6.68 6.46
N ASN A 55 14.00 6.81 7.26
CA ASN A 55 13.89 7.13 8.68
C ASN A 55 13.22 8.49 8.93
N ALA A 56 13.52 9.52 8.13
CA ALA A 56 12.89 10.84 8.25
C ALA A 56 11.38 10.77 7.99
N VAL A 57 10.96 10.07 6.93
CA VAL A 57 9.53 9.88 6.60
C VAL A 57 8.83 9.02 7.64
N MET A 58 9.45 7.93 8.10
CA MET A 58 8.92 7.08 9.17
C MET A 58 8.74 7.87 10.48
N GLN A 59 9.71 8.71 10.84
CA GLN A 59 9.59 9.58 12.02
C GLN A 59 8.44 10.58 11.88
N THR A 60 8.20 11.09 10.68
CA THR A 60 7.07 11.98 10.39
C THR A 60 5.74 11.23 10.52
N LEU A 61 5.65 9.98 10.03
CA LEU A 61 4.45 9.16 10.24
C LEU A 61 4.15 8.95 11.73
N MET A 62 5.17 8.67 12.54
CA MET A 62 4.98 8.53 14.00
C MET A 62 4.32 9.78 14.62
N LYS A 63 4.75 10.97 14.18
CA LYS A 63 4.18 12.25 14.65
C LYS A 63 2.76 12.48 14.15
N GLU A 64 2.51 12.29 12.86
CA GLU A 64 1.17 12.48 12.26
C GLU A 64 0.17 11.46 12.79
N SER A 65 0.58 10.21 13.04
CA SER A 65 -0.27 9.21 13.66
C SER A 65 -0.69 9.59 15.08
N LEU A 66 0.25 10.11 15.89
CA LEU A 66 -0.05 10.61 17.23
C LEU A 66 -1.03 11.79 17.20
N LYS A 67 -0.82 12.75 16.28
CA LYS A 67 -1.70 13.91 16.07
C LYS A 67 -3.13 13.48 15.75
N ASN A 68 -3.29 12.42 14.94
CA ASN A 68 -4.59 11.89 14.52
C ASN A 68 -5.13 10.76 15.44
N ASN A 69 -4.51 10.55 16.61
CA ASN A 69 -4.90 9.52 17.58
C ASN A 69 -4.98 8.10 16.96
N MET A 70 -4.01 7.77 16.11
CA MET A 70 -3.90 6.47 15.44
C MET A 70 -2.57 5.80 15.77
N LEU A 71 -2.47 4.49 15.58
CA LEU A 71 -1.19 3.80 15.54
C LEU A 71 -0.47 4.11 14.22
N PRO A 72 0.85 4.31 14.21
CA PRO A 72 1.62 4.37 12.97
C PRO A 72 1.55 3.01 12.27
N TRP A 73 1.41 3.02 10.95
CA TRP A 73 1.33 1.80 10.14
C TRP A 73 2.32 1.83 8.99
N PHE A 74 3.16 0.79 8.90
CA PHE A 74 4.15 0.59 7.83
C PHE A 74 3.78 -0.63 6.99
N ASP A 75 3.75 -0.48 5.67
CA ASP A 75 3.45 -1.56 4.73
C ASP A 75 4.67 -1.90 3.88
N CYS A 76 5.26 -3.07 4.14
CA CYS A 76 6.45 -3.60 3.53
C CYS A 76 6.16 -4.69 2.48
N ALA A 77 7.20 -5.21 1.84
CA ALA A 77 7.18 -6.46 1.09
C ALA A 77 8.61 -6.98 0.89
N ARG A 78 8.74 -8.30 0.68
CA ARG A 78 10.02 -8.94 0.30
C ARG A 78 10.62 -8.35 -0.98
N SER A 79 9.78 -7.95 -1.94
CA SER A 79 10.24 -7.32 -3.18
C SER A 79 10.51 -5.82 -3.08
N TYR A 80 10.30 -5.19 -1.93
CA TYR A 80 10.59 -3.77 -1.75
C TYR A 80 12.03 -3.52 -1.26
N GLY A 81 12.98 -4.28 -1.80
CA GLY A 81 14.40 -4.16 -1.46
C GLY A 81 14.67 -4.40 0.02
N LEU A 82 15.07 -3.36 0.74
CA LEU A 82 15.41 -3.42 2.17
C LEU A 82 14.30 -2.86 3.08
N SER A 83 13.06 -2.74 2.60
CA SER A 83 11.96 -2.11 3.35
C SER A 83 11.74 -2.74 4.73
N GLU A 84 11.72 -4.06 4.83
CA GLU A 84 11.54 -4.76 6.12
C GLU A 84 12.71 -4.49 7.06
N LYS A 85 13.93 -4.54 6.55
CA LYS A 85 15.14 -4.22 7.32
C LYS A 85 15.08 -2.78 7.85
N PHE A 86 14.76 -1.81 7.00
CA PHE A 86 14.68 -0.40 7.38
C PHE A 86 13.62 -0.16 8.46
N VAL A 87 12.44 -0.74 8.32
CA VAL A 87 11.38 -0.63 9.33
C VAL A 87 11.78 -1.30 10.64
N GLY A 88 12.29 -2.54 10.60
CA GLY A 88 12.71 -3.26 11.80
C GLY A 88 13.83 -2.54 12.57
N GLU A 89 14.87 -2.05 11.89
CA GLU A 89 15.94 -1.27 12.50
C GLU A 89 15.43 0.05 13.09
N PHE A 90 14.54 0.76 12.36
CA PHE A 90 13.92 2.00 12.85
C PHE A 90 13.11 1.76 14.13
N LEU A 91 12.25 0.75 14.15
CA LEU A 91 11.40 0.45 15.31
C LEU A 91 12.22 0.04 16.54
N ARG A 92 13.22 -0.83 16.37
CA ARG A 92 14.11 -1.25 17.45
C ARG A 92 14.96 -0.10 17.97
N LYS A 93 15.56 0.71 17.09
CA LYS A 93 16.37 1.88 17.47
C LYS A 93 15.58 2.91 18.28
N ASN A 94 14.30 3.08 17.97
CA ASN A 94 13.41 4.01 18.67
C ASN A 94 12.66 3.35 19.85
N ASN A 95 12.97 2.11 20.20
CA ASN A 95 12.33 1.35 21.28
C ASN A 95 10.80 1.29 21.15
N VAL A 96 10.28 1.22 19.91
CA VAL A 96 8.85 1.11 19.65
C VAL A 96 8.39 -0.31 19.99
N LYS A 97 7.40 -0.42 20.88
CA LYS A 97 6.83 -1.73 21.24
C LYS A 97 5.87 -2.18 20.14
N SER A 98 5.75 -3.51 19.97
CA SER A 98 4.87 -4.09 18.96
C SER A 98 3.39 -3.69 19.10
N ASP A 99 2.90 -3.45 20.33
CA ASP A 99 1.53 -2.97 20.59
C ASP A 99 1.31 -1.48 20.24
N LYS A 100 2.36 -0.74 19.84
CA LYS A 100 2.33 0.70 19.51
C LYS A 100 2.54 0.99 18.02
N VAL A 101 2.54 -0.03 17.18
CA VAL A 101 2.72 0.09 15.74
C VAL A 101 1.90 -1.00 15.04
N VAL A 102 1.50 -0.75 13.81
CA VAL A 102 0.97 -1.77 12.89
C VAL A 102 2.00 -1.98 11.79
N VAL A 103 2.31 -3.23 11.49
CA VAL A 103 3.20 -3.59 10.38
C VAL A 103 2.53 -4.64 9.51
N SER A 104 2.46 -4.36 8.22
CA SER A 104 2.09 -5.33 7.21
C SER A 104 3.24 -5.63 6.27
N SER A 105 3.37 -6.86 5.82
CA SER A 105 4.33 -7.24 4.78
C SER A 105 3.72 -8.20 3.77
N LYS A 106 4.49 -8.52 2.73
CA LYS A 106 4.03 -9.35 1.60
C LYS A 106 5.12 -10.30 1.12
N TRP A 107 4.68 -11.47 0.69
CA TRP A 107 5.52 -12.50 0.07
C TRP A 107 5.04 -12.83 -1.35
N GLY A 108 5.84 -13.56 -2.11
CA GLY A 108 5.49 -14.03 -3.45
C GLY A 108 6.19 -13.29 -4.58
N TYR A 109 7.06 -12.34 -4.26
CA TYR A 109 8.04 -11.75 -5.18
C TYR A 109 9.41 -11.68 -4.50
N THR A 110 10.46 -11.95 -5.28
CA THR A 110 11.84 -11.76 -4.88
C THR A 110 12.42 -10.56 -5.63
N TYR A 111 13.01 -9.60 -4.90
CA TYR A 111 13.76 -8.50 -5.49
C TYR A 111 15.10 -9.02 -6.03
N VAL A 112 15.36 -8.79 -7.32
CA VAL A 112 16.54 -9.34 -8.02
C VAL A 112 17.37 -8.26 -8.72
N ALA A 113 17.04 -6.98 -8.53
CA ALA A 113 17.74 -5.87 -9.19
C ALA A 113 19.10 -5.51 -8.58
N ASP A 114 19.53 -6.19 -7.50
CA ASP A 114 20.82 -5.95 -6.85
C ASP A 114 21.10 -4.46 -6.58
N TRP A 115 20.10 -3.77 -6.03
CA TRP A 115 20.12 -2.34 -5.72
C TRP A 115 20.34 -1.40 -6.94
N LYS A 116 20.10 -1.88 -8.16
CA LYS A 116 20.21 -1.09 -9.40
C LYS A 116 18.84 -0.57 -9.84
N VAL A 117 18.82 0.60 -10.49
CA VAL A 117 17.64 1.17 -11.15
C VAL A 117 17.60 0.75 -12.61
N GLU A 118 18.72 0.95 -13.32
CA GLU A 118 18.86 0.51 -14.70
C GLU A 118 19.40 -0.91 -14.74
N LEU A 119 18.68 -1.78 -15.44
CA LEU A 119 19.05 -3.18 -15.66
C LEU A 119 19.32 -3.41 -17.14
N GLU A 120 19.96 -4.54 -17.47
CA GLU A 120 20.06 -5.01 -18.84
C GLU A 120 18.68 -5.17 -19.47
N ALA A 121 18.61 -4.94 -20.78
CA ALA A 121 17.34 -4.97 -21.50
C ALA A 121 16.61 -6.31 -21.28
N GLY A 122 15.39 -6.23 -20.75
CA GLY A 122 14.54 -7.40 -20.46
C GLY A 122 14.79 -8.05 -19.08
N ALA A 123 15.77 -7.62 -18.31
CA ALA A 123 15.97 -8.13 -16.95
C ALA A 123 14.88 -7.58 -16.00
N PRO A 124 14.23 -8.44 -15.19
CA PRO A 124 13.20 -8.00 -14.26
C PRO A 124 13.83 -7.42 -12.98
N HIS A 125 13.17 -6.43 -12.36
CA HIS A 125 13.53 -5.95 -11.03
C HIS A 125 13.07 -6.90 -9.91
N GLU A 126 12.02 -7.66 -10.18
CA GLU A 126 11.44 -8.61 -9.23
C GLU A 126 10.86 -9.82 -9.98
N VAL A 127 10.93 -10.99 -9.36
CA VAL A 127 10.44 -12.26 -9.91
C VAL A 127 9.32 -12.78 -9.03
N LYS A 128 8.17 -13.11 -9.66
CA LYS A 128 7.00 -13.68 -8.98
C LYS A 128 7.17 -15.18 -8.78
N ASP A 129 6.93 -15.64 -7.56
CA ASP A 129 6.85 -17.05 -7.20
C ASP A 129 5.90 -17.25 -6.01
N HIS A 130 4.74 -17.83 -6.26
CA HIS A 130 3.72 -18.13 -5.25
C HIS A 130 3.75 -19.59 -4.78
N SER A 131 4.87 -20.31 -4.99
CA SER A 131 5.04 -21.67 -4.48
C SER A 131 5.13 -21.72 -2.95
N VAL A 132 4.77 -22.88 -2.37
CA VAL A 132 4.92 -23.14 -0.93
C VAL A 132 6.38 -23.00 -0.48
N ASP A 133 7.32 -23.47 -1.29
CA ASP A 133 8.76 -23.40 -0.95
C ASP A 133 9.23 -21.95 -0.83
N ASN A 134 8.80 -21.08 -1.76
CA ASN A 134 9.09 -19.66 -1.66
C ASN A 134 8.37 -18.98 -0.47
N PHE A 135 7.15 -19.38 -0.16
CA PHE A 135 6.44 -18.90 1.03
C PHE A 135 7.22 -19.24 2.31
N LEU A 136 7.59 -20.51 2.49
CA LEU A 136 8.32 -20.97 3.67
C LEU A 136 9.69 -20.26 3.81
N LYS A 137 10.37 -20.03 2.72
CA LYS A 137 11.62 -19.25 2.72
C LYS A 137 11.36 -17.79 3.14
N GLN A 138 10.42 -17.12 2.47
CA GLN A 138 10.19 -15.68 2.66
C GLN A 138 9.57 -15.34 4.01
N ILE A 139 8.78 -16.23 4.62
CA ILE A 139 8.25 -16.00 5.96
C ILE A 139 9.37 -15.99 7.01
N GLU A 140 10.35 -16.88 6.92
CA GLU A 140 11.51 -16.87 7.82
C GLU A 140 12.36 -15.60 7.63
N GLU A 141 12.63 -15.20 6.39
CA GLU A 141 13.32 -13.95 6.09
C GLU A 141 12.58 -12.71 6.65
N THR A 142 11.25 -12.69 6.59
CA THR A 142 10.41 -11.64 7.18
C THR A 142 10.48 -11.67 8.71
N LYS A 143 10.42 -12.88 9.33
CA LYS A 143 10.54 -13.04 10.77
C LYS A 143 11.88 -12.53 11.30
N GLU A 144 12.98 -12.76 10.61
CA GLU A 144 14.30 -12.23 10.97
C GLU A 144 14.34 -10.70 10.96
N CYS A 145 13.66 -10.07 9.99
CA CYS A 145 13.67 -8.61 9.85
C CYS A 145 12.71 -7.90 10.82
N ILE A 146 11.45 -8.34 10.86
CA ILE A 146 10.32 -7.62 11.49
C ILE A 146 9.32 -8.54 12.19
N GLY A 147 9.57 -9.84 12.36
CA GLY A 147 8.58 -10.81 12.81
C GLY A 147 7.85 -10.43 14.10
N GLU A 148 8.55 -9.80 15.04
CA GLU A 148 7.98 -9.32 16.32
C GLU A 148 6.93 -8.21 16.17
N TYR A 149 6.86 -7.56 15.00
CA TYR A 149 5.97 -6.43 14.73
C TYR A 149 4.84 -6.76 13.75
N VAL A 150 4.93 -7.85 12.98
CA VAL A 150 3.98 -8.16 11.91
C VAL A 150 2.57 -8.41 12.45
N ASP A 151 1.61 -7.68 11.90
CA ASP A 151 0.19 -7.86 12.17
C ASP A 151 -0.54 -8.49 10.97
N ILE A 152 -0.10 -8.19 9.74
CA ILE A 152 -0.72 -8.67 8.50
C ILE A 152 0.35 -9.18 7.54
N TYR A 153 0.21 -10.41 7.05
CA TYR A 153 1.09 -10.99 6.04
C TYR A 153 0.29 -11.34 4.79
N GLN A 154 0.72 -10.81 3.63
CA GLN A 154 -0.11 -10.80 2.44
C GLN A 154 0.53 -11.54 1.27
N VAL A 155 -0.28 -12.23 0.47
CA VAL A 155 0.11 -12.67 -0.88
C VAL A 155 0.31 -11.45 -1.77
N HIS A 156 1.46 -11.32 -2.42
CA HIS A 156 1.78 -10.15 -3.24
C HIS A 156 1.30 -10.31 -4.68
N SER A 157 0.35 -9.46 -5.11
CA SER A 157 -0.20 -9.40 -6.48
C SER A 157 -0.76 -10.75 -6.97
N ALA A 158 -1.77 -11.24 -6.26
CA ALA A 158 -2.55 -12.40 -6.68
C ALA A 158 -3.17 -12.16 -8.06
N THR A 159 -3.07 -13.15 -8.95
CA THR A 159 -3.67 -13.17 -10.28
C THR A 159 -4.21 -14.56 -10.56
N PHE A 160 -5.10 -14.71 -11.56
CA PHE A 160 -5.58 -16.03 -11.97
C PHE A 160 -4.42 -16.94 -12.39
N ASP A 161 -3.48 -16.41 -13.16
CA ASP A 161 -2.35 -17.17 -13.71
C ASP A 161 -1.30 -17.58 -12.65
N SER A 162 -1.30 -16.92 -11.48
CA SER A 162 -0.34 -17.24 -10.41
C SER A 162 -0.64 -18.53 -9.65
N GLY A 163 -1.80 -19.14 -9.89
CA GLY A 163 -2.24 -20.36 -9.20
C GLY A 163 -2.69 -20.18 -7.76
N ILE A 164 -2.39 -19.03 -7.13
CA ILE A 164 -2.61 -18.76 -5.71
C ILE A 164 -4.07 -18.93 -5.26
N LEU A 165 -5.03 -18.74 -6.16
CA LEU A 165 -6.46 -18.88 -5.85
C LEU A 165 -6.92 -20.35 -5.78
N THR A 166 -6.10 -21.29 -6.21
CA THR A 166 -6.45 -22.72 -6.30
C THR A 166 -5.47 -23.67 -5.63
N ASP A 167 -4.26 -23.17 -5.27
CA ASP A 167 -3.22 -24.00 -4.63
C ASP A 167 -3.53 -24.25 -3.15
N LYS A 168 -4.11 -25.42 -2.89
CA LYS A 168 -4.50 -25.83 -1.54
C LYS A 168 -3.30 -25.96 -0.58
N LYS A 169 -2.12 -26.36 -1.10
CA LYS A 169 -0.92 -26.47 -0.23
C LYS A 169 -0.48 -25.11 0.30
N VAL A 170 -0.54 -24.09 -0.56
CA VAL A 170 -0.27 -22.72 -0.14
C VAL A 170 -1.34 -22.23 0.83
N HIS A 171 -2.62 -22.52 0.59
CA HIS A 171 -3.70 -22.16 1.49
C HIS A 171 -3.54 -22.79 2.89
N GLU A 172 -3.16 -24.07 2.95
CA GLU A 172 -2.86 -24.78 4.21
C GLU A 172 -1.67 -24.16 4.93
N ALA A 173 -0.60 -23.80 4.21
CA ALA A 173 0.57 -23.15 4.79
C ALA A 173 0.24 -21.74 5.34
N LEU A 174 -0.59 -20.98 4.62
CA LEU A 174 -1.06 -19.67 5.08
C LEU A 174 -1.96 -19.79 6.33
N ALA A 175 -2.87 -20.78 6.36
CA ALA A 175 -3.71 -21.05 7.52
C ALA A 175 -2.86 -21.45 8.75
N SER A 176 -1.86 -22.30 8.55
CA SER A 176 -0.91 -22.68 9.62
C SER A 176 -0.13 -21.48 10.16
N CYS A 177 0.30 -20.58 9.30
CA CYS A 177 0.95 -19.31 9.70
C CYS A 177 -0.01 -18.45 10.55
N LYS A 178 -1.27 -18.31 10.12
CA LYS A 178 -2.30 -17.55 10.84
C LYS A 178 -2.49 -18.08 12.27
N GLU A 179 -2.51 -19.40 12.45
CA GLU A 179 -2.65 -20.03 13.75
C GLU A 179 -1.37 -19.91 14.62
N ALA A 180 -0.20 -20.15 14.02
CA ALA A 180 1.07 -20.21 14.76
C ALA A 180 1.58 -18.83 15.16
N ASP A 181 1.53 -17.87 14.26
CA ASP A 181 2.09 -16.52 14.44
C ASP A 181 1.04 -15.50 14.90
N GLY A 182 -0.26 -15.83 14.80
CA GLY A 182 -1.36 -14.92 15.15
C GLY A 182 -1.53 -13.74 14.17
N TRP A 183 -0.90 -13.81 12.99
CA TRP A 183 -0.97 -12.77 11.97
C TRP A 183 -2.28 -12.88 11.18
N LYS A 184 -2.85 -11.73 10.81
CA LYS A 184 -3.89 -11.70 9.78
C LYS A 184 -3.29 -12.09 8.44
N ILE A 185 -4.00 -12.90 7.67
CA ILE A 185 -3.60 -13.26 6.32
C ILE A 185 -4.38 -12.41 5.31
N GLY A 186 -3.66 -11.82 4.37
CA GLY A 186 -4.25 -11.00 3.32
C GLY A 186 -3.73 -11.34 1.94
N LEU A 187 -4.26 -10.64 0.95
CA LEU A 187 -3.73 -10.66 -0.41
C LEU A 187 -3.72 -9.28 -1.02
N SER A 188 -2.73 -8.96 -1.87
CA SER A 188 -2.83 -7.81 -2.74
C SER A 188 -3.20 -8.24 -4.15
N VAL A 189 -3.94 -7.40 -4.85
CA VAL A 189 -4.39 -7.61 -6.23
C VAL A 189 -3.95 -6.48 -7.13
N SER A 190 -3.81 -6.74 -8.42
CA SER A 190 -3.41 -5.77 -9.44
C SER A 190 -3.94 -6.18 -10.80
N GLY A 191 -4.04 -5.22 -11.71
CA GLY A 191 -4.50 -5.43 -13.08
C GLY A 191 -6.00 -5.20 -13.26
N PRO A 192 -6.50 -5.25 -14.51
CA PRO A 192 -7.88 -4.91 -14.83
C PRO A 192 -8.91 -5.85 -14.22
N ASN A 193 -8.50 -7.04 -13.79
CA ASN A 193 -9.38 -8.09 -13.23
C ASN A 193 -9.34 -8.18 -11.70
N GLN A 194 -8.83 -7.14 -10.98
CA GLN A 194 -8.68 -7.21 -9.52
C GLN A 194 -10.02 -7.43 -8.79
N ASP A 195 -11.14 -6.96 -9.31
CA ASP A 195 -12.48 -7.19 -8.76
C ASP A 195 -12.91 -8.68 -8.86
N ALA A 196 -12.64 -9.34 -9.99
CA ALA A 196 -12.93 -10.76 -10.17
C ALA A 196 -12.01 -11.64 -9.29
N ILE A 197 -10.71 -11.31 -9.21
CA ILE A 197 -9.75 -12.00 -8.34
C ILE A 197 -10.17 -11.89 -6.87
N LEU A 198 -10.60 -10.70 -6.41
CA LEU A 198 -11.07 -10.49 -5.06
C LEU A 198 -12.29 -11.36 -4.74
N ARG A 199 -13.29 -11.43 -5.64
CA ARG A 199 -14.47 -12.28 -5.45
C ARG A 199 -14.16 -13.77 -5.38
N GLU A 200 -13.15 -14.24 -6.13
CA GLU A 200 -12.68 -15.62 -5.97
C GLU A 200 -11.94 -15.84 -4.66
N ALA A 201 -11.08 -14.88 -4.25
CA ALA A 201 -10.36 -14.95 -2.99
C ALA A 201 -11.30 -15.00 -1.77
N MET A 202 -12.42 -14.27 -1.80
CA MET A 202 -13.44 -14.28 -0.73
C MET A 202 -14.05 -15.67 -0.48
N LYS A 203 -14.06 -16.55 -1.47
CA LYS A 203 -14.60 -17.93 -1.37
C LYS A 203 -13.63 -18.92 -0.75
N ILE A 204 -12.36 -18.53 -0.58
CA ILE A 204 -11.31 -19.44 -0.10
C ILE A 204 -11.39 -19.55 1.43
N THR A 205 -11.53 -20.80 1.90
CA THR A 205 -11.61 -21.11 3.32
C THR A 205 -10.41 -21.93 3.79
N ALA A 206 -10.05 -21.77 5.04
CA ALA A 206 -9.15 -22.66 5.76
C ALA A 206 -9.85 -24.02 6.03
N THR A 207 -9.10 -24.99 6.56
CA THR A 207 -9.61 -26.34 6.84
C THR A 207 -10.73 -26.37 7.89
N ASP A 208 -10.79 -25.38 8.76
CA ASP A 208 -11.84 -25.20 9.78
C ASP A 208 -13.13 -24.56 9.21
N GLY A 209 -13.16 -24.23 7.92
CA GLY A 209 -14.27 -23.58 7.22
C GLY A 209 -14.33 -22.07 7.39
N THR A 210 -13.41 -21.44 8.14
CA THR A 210 -13.31 -19.98 8.23
C THR A 210 -12.68 -19.40 6.97
N ARG A 211 -12.98 -18.12 6.66
CA ARG A 211 -12.35 -17.44 5.53
C ARG A 211 -10.83 -17.34 5.75
N LEU A 212 -10.06 -17.68 4.71
CA LEU A 212 -8.60 -17.64 4.78
C LEU A 212 -8.07 -16.20 4.84
N PHE A 213 -8.56 -15.32 3.96
CA PHE A 213 -8.07 -13.95 3.82
C PHE A 213 -8.85 -12.95 4.66
N ASP A 214 -8.17 -12.27 5.58
CA ASP A 214 -8.74 -11.26 6.47
C ASP A 214 -8.74 -9.86 5.84
N SER A 215 -7.86 -9.62 4.86
CA SER A 215 -7.71 -8.32 4.21
C SER A 215 -7.43 -8.43 2.72
N VAL A 216 -7.79 -7.38 1.99
CA VAL A 216 -7.38 -7.18 0.59
C VAL A 216 -6.65 -5.86 0.43
N GLN A 217 -5.55 -5.86 -0.32
CA GLN A 217 -4.85 -4.64 -0.74
C GLN A 217 -5.04 -4.46 -2.25
N CYS A 218 -5.81 -3.44 -2.64
CA CYS A 218 -6.29 -3.20 -3.99
C CYS A 218 -5.85 -1.84 -4.52
N THR A 219 -5.63 -1.73 -5.84
CA THR A 219 -5.50 -0.42 -6.48
C THR A 219 -6.88 0.19 -6.67
N PHE A 220 -7.12 1.32 -6.02
CA PHE A 220 -8.32 2.15 -6.19
C PHE A 220 -7.93 3.62 -6.04
N ASN A 221 -8.35 4.46 -6.96
CA ASN A 221 -8.08 5.90 -6.92
C ASN A 221 -9.07 6.65 -7.85
N LEU A 222 -8.92 7.96 -7.97
CA LEU A 222 -9.81 8.79 -8.81
C LEU A 222 -9.88 8.35 -10.28
N LEU A 223 -8.82 7.69 -10.79
CA LEU A 223 -8.76 7.23 -12.20
C LEU A 223 -9.24 5.78 -12.34
N GLU A 224 -8.87 4.89 -11.39
CA GLU A 224 -9.22 3.46 -11.39
C GLU A 224 -10.26 3.18 -10.31
N GLN A 225 -11.52 2.98 -10.71
CA GLN A 225 -12.64 2.82 -9.79
C GLN A 225 -13.40 1.50 -9.96
N ARG A 226 -13.02 0.69 -10.95
CA ARG A 226 -13.70 -0.58 -11.29
C ARG A 226 -13.86 -1.52 -10.09
N PRO A 227 -12.88 -1.69 -9.19
CA PRO A 227 -13.02 -2.63 -8.08
C PRO A 227 -13.97 -2.16 -6.97
N GLY A 228 -14.47 -0.93 -7.00
CA GLY A 228 -15.24 -0.33 -5.89
C GLY A 228 -16.41 -1.17 -5.41
N LYS A 229 -17.16 -1.81 -6.34
CA LYS A 229 -18.27 -2.70 -5.95
C LYS A 229 -17.76 -3.96 -5.22
N ALA A 230 -16.70 -4.59 -5.73
CA ALA A 230 -16.13 -5.78 -5.09
C ALA A 230 -15.49 -5.44 -3.73
N LEU A 231 -14.92 -4.25 -3.58
CA LEU A 231 -14.39 -3.75 -2.30
C LEU A 231 -15.52 -3.55 -1.28
N LEU A 232 -16.66 -3.03 -1.70
CA LEU A 232 -17.84 -2.91 -0.82
C LEU A 232 -18.37 -4.29 -0.41
N GLU A 233 -18.46 -5.25 -1.34
CA GLU A 233 -18.83 -6.64 -1.06
C GLU A 233 -17.87 -7.26 -0.02
N ALA A 234 -16.55 -7.09 -0.21
CA ALA A 234 -15.54 -7.60 0.73
C ALA A 234 -15.61 -6.95 2.11
N HIS A 235 -15.86 -5.64 2.18
CA HIS A 235 -16.07 -4.92 3.43
C HIS A 235 -17.30 -5.45 4.18
N GLN A 236 -18.42 -5.65 3.50
CA GLN A 236 -19.65 -6.21 4.08
C GLN A 236 -19.45 -7.63 4.62
N GLU A 237 -18.53 -8.38 4.03
CA GLU A 237 -18.08 -9.70 4.50
C GLU A 237 -17.06 -9.62 5.64
N GLY A 238 -16.72 -8.41 6.10
CA GLY A 238 -15.80 -8.18 7.22
C GLY A 238 -14.31 -8.29 6.88
N MET A 239 -13.91 -8.07 5.62
CA MET A 239 -12.50 -7.93 5.26
C MET A 239 -12.01 -6.50 5.53
N ASP A 240 -10.77 -6.36 5.98
CA ASP A 240 -10.07 -5.07 5.99
C ASP A 240 -9.73 -4.66 4.54
N ILE A 241 -10.14 -3.47 4.14
CA ILE A 241 -9.90 -2.94 2.80
C ILE A 241 -8.70 -1.99 2.84
N ILE A 242 -7.63 -2.35 2.15
CA ILE A 242 -6.39 -1.57 2.05
C ILE A 242 -6.27 -1.05 0.62
N ILE A 243 -6.03 0.25 0.47
CA ILE A 243 -5.87 0.87 -0.84
C ILE A 243 -4.42 1.27 -1.06
N LYS A 244 -3.85 0.77 -2.16
CA LYS A 244 -2.55 1.16 -2.70
C LYS A 244 -2.72 1.97 -3.97
N GLU A 245 -1.64 2.63 -4.39
CA GLU A 245 -1.60 3.47 -5.63
C GLU A 245 -2.67 4.57 -5.64
N GLY A 246 -3.00 5.14 -4.49
CA GLY A 246 -4.00 6.22 -4.38
C GLY A 246 -3.69 7.44 -5.25
N MET A 247 -2.40 7.71 -5.52
CA MET A 247 -1.94 8.75 -6.45
C MET A 247 -1.81 8.29 -7.90
N ALA A 248 -2.19 7.05 -8.25
CA ALA A 248 -1.99 6.47 -9.58
C ALA A 248 -0.56 6.69 -10.11
N ASN A 249 0.47 6.47 -9.28
CA ASN A 249 1.89 6.70 -9.60
C ASN A 249 2.21 8.16 -9.98
N GLY A 250 1.48 9.12 -9.41
CA GLY A 250 1.60 10.56 -9.68
C GLY A 250 0.68 11.10 -10.78
N ARG A 251 -0.03 10.23 -11.53
CA ARG A 251 -0.92 10.64 -12.63
C ARG A 251 -2.12 11.46 -12.14
N VAL A 252 -2.65 11.16 -10.98
CA VAL A 252 -3.77 11.92 -10.36
C VAL A 252 -3.37 13.38 -10.17
N LEU A 253 -2.14 13.65 -9.77
CA LEU A 253 -1.66 15.03 -9.53
C LEU A 253 -1.56 15.88 -10.80
N LYS A 254 -1.55 15.25 -11.99
CA LYS A 254 -1.56 15.94 -13.29
C LYS A 254 -2.96 16.07 -13.89
N ASN A 255 -3.99 15.55 -13.23
CA ASN A 255 -5.36 15.61 -13.70
C ASN A 255 -5.93 17.01 -13.45
N GLU A 256 -6.33 17.71 -14.52
CA GLU A 256 -6.84 19.10 -14.47
C GLU A 256 -8.09 19.22 -13.57
N LYS A 257 -8.97 18.22 -13.56
CA LYS A 257 -10.17 18.22 -12.72
C LYS A 257 -9.84 18.14 -11.25
N VAL A 258 -8.83 17.34 -10.88
CA VAL A 258 -8.34 17.26 -9.52
C VAL A 258 -7.75 18.61 -9.07
N GLN A 259 -6.94 19.23 -9.92
CA GLN A 259 -6.33 20.54 -9.64
C GLN A 259 -7.38 21.64 -9.49
N GLU A 260 -8.37 21.67 -10.39
CA GLU A 260 -9.48 22.62 -10.35
C GLU A 260 -10.27 22.50 -9.04
N PHE A 261 -10.64 21.26 -8.68
CA PHE A 261 -11.44 20.98 -7.49
C PHE A 261 -10.66 21.27 -6.19
N ALA A 262 -9.39 20.89 -6.14
CA ALA A 262 -8.49 21.17 -5.03
C ALA A 262 -8.33 22.70 -4.81
N SER A 263 -8.03 23.44 -5.87
CA SER A 263 -7.87 24.88 -5.83
C SER A 263 -9.13 25.61 -5.33
N LYS A 264 -10.30 25.21 -5.83
CA LYS A 264 -11.60 25.78 -5.43
C LYS A 264 -11.84 25.65 -3.92
N ASN A 265 -11.41 24.54 -3.32
CA ASN A 265 -11.59 24.25 -1.89
C ASN A 265 -10.39 24.62 -1.04
N LYS A 266 -9.32 25.15 -1.62
CA LYS A 266 -8.04 25.47 -0.95
C LYS A 266 -7.37 24.24 -0.31
N TRP A 267 -7.55 23.07 -0.92
CA TRP A 267 -6.88 21.82 -0.55
C TRP A 267 -5.71 21.55 -1.48
N SER A 268 -4.77 20.72 -1.05
CA SER A 268 -3.76 20.19 -1.97
C SER A 268 -4.36 19.05 -2.81
N ALA A 269 -3.85 18.85 -4.02
CA ALA A 269 -4.37 17.83 -4.93
C ALA A 269 -4.14 16.40 -4.41
N ASP A 270 -3.03 16.18 -3.70
CA ASP A 270 -2.70 14.90 -3.08
C ASP A 270 -3.59 14.59 -1.88
N SER A 271 -3.81 15.56 -0.99
CA SER A 271 -4.75 15.40 0.13
C SER A 271 -6.17 15.12 -0.36
N LEU A 272 -6.65 15.88 -1.36
CA LEU A 272 -7.96 15.66 -1.96
C LEU A 272 -8.08 14.26 -2.56
N ALA A 273 -7.07 13.80 -3.32
CA ALA A 273 -7.09 12.50 -3.97
C ALA A 273 -7.23 11.36 -2.94
N LEU A 274 -6.47 11.39 -1.85
CA LEU A 274 -6.56 10.41 -0.78
C LEU A 274 -7.86 10.55 0.03
N ALA A 275 -8.33 11.78 0.25
CA ALA A 275 -9.59 12.02 0.94
C ALA A 275 -10.79 11.43 0.19
N CYS A 276 -10.82 11.54 -1.14
CA CYS A 276 -11.86 10.91 -1.96
C CYS A 276 -11.88 9.38 -1.82
N ILE A 277 -10.72 8.76 -1.58
CA ILE A 277 -10.64 7.33 -1.30
C ILE A 277 -11.15 7.05 0.11
N LEU A 278 -10.65 7.76 1.13
CA LEU A 278 -11.04 7.58 2.53
C LEU A 278 -12.53 7.83 2.78
N ALA A 279 -13.18 8.61 1.92
CA ALA A 279 -14.61 8.90 2.01
C ALA A 279 -15.51 7.81 1.38
N GLN A 280 -14.94 6.74 0.80
CA GLN A 280 -15.73 5.68 0.18
C GLN A 280 -16.48 4.82 1.22
N PRO A 281 -17.65 4.26 0.87
CA PRO A 281 -18.51 3.54 1.80
C PRO A 281 -17.99 2.18 2.26
N PHE A 282 -16.90 1.68 1.70
CA PHE A 282 -16.23 0.43 2.10
C PHE A 282 -15.14 0.62 3.16
N GLU A 283 -15.12 1.76 3.85
CA GLU A 283 -14.21 2.10 4.96
C GLU A 283 -12.73 1.77 4.67
N PRO A 284 -12.17 2.30 3.60
CA PRO A 284 -10.82 1.94 3.19
C PRO A 284 -9.75 2.45 4.15
N ARG A 285 -8.62 1.74 4.15
CA ARG A 285 -7.35 2.13 4.76
C ARG A 285 -6.39 2.50 3.63
N VAL A 286 -5.80 3.67 3.65
CA VAL A 286 -5.00 4.18 2.54
C VAL A 286 -3.51 4.14 2.85
N LEU A 287 -2.72 3.63 1.90
CA LEU A 287 -1.27 3.67 1.96
C LEU A 287 -0.75 4.89 1.18
N SER A 288 -0.11 5.80 1.90
CA SER A 288 0.66 6.89 1.31
C SER A 288 1.95 6.34 0.69
N GLY A 289 2.25 6.75 -0.52
CA GLY A 289 3.54 6.49 -1.19
C GLY A 289 4.53 7.64 -1.05
N SER A 290 4.41 8.46 0.00
CA SER A 290 5.28 9.62 0.25
C SER A 290 6.75 9.21 0.36
N VAL A 291 7.62 9.99 -0.24
CA VAL A 291 9.07 9.82 -0.20
C VAL A 291 9.78 10.97 0.52
N THR A 292 9.05 12.00 0.91
CA THR A 292 9.51 13.10 1.78
C THR A 292 8.55 13.35 2.95
N SER A 293 9.05 13.99 3.99
CA SER A 293 8.26 14.37 5.16
C SER A 293 7.12 15.33 4.81
N GLU A 294 7.37 16.28 3.92
CA GLU A 294 6.40 17.27 3.47
C GLU A 294 5.24 16.61 2.73
N GLN A 295 5.53 15.66 1.83
CA GLN A 295 4.50 14.87 1.15
C GLN A 295 3.65 14.09 2.15
N LEU A 296 4.27 13.49 3.16
CA LEU A 296 3.54 12.71 4.15
C LEU A 296 2.60 13.59 5.00
N VAL A 297 3.06 14.77 5.42
CA VAL A 297 2.23 15.73 6.14
C VAL A 297 1.04 16.17 5.27
N SER A 298 1.30 16.58 4.02
CA SER A 298 0.24 16.94 3.07
C SER A 298 -0.76 15.78 2.89
N ASN A 299 -0.28 14.56 2.66
CA ASN A 299 -1.15 13.41 2.47
C ASN A 299 -1.99 13.09 3.72
N ALA A 300 -1.48 13.35 4.93
CA ALA A 300 -2.21 13.10 6.17
C ALA A 300 -3.43 14.04 6.36
N ASP A 301 -3.44 15.23 5.75
CA ASP A 301 -4.58 16.14 5.75
C ASP A 301 -5.82 15.51 5.06
N ALA A 302 -5.61 14.45 4.27
CA ALA A 302 -6.70 13.68 3.67
C ALA A 302 -7.69 13.12 4.71
N ILE A 303 -7.25 12.86 5.93
CA ILE A 303 -8.10 12.31 7.00
C ILE A 303 -9.20 13.31 7.35
N GLU A 304 -8.85 14.58 7.57
CA GLU A 304 -9.81 15.64 7.88
C GLU A 304 -10.70 15.97 6.68
N ILE A 305 -10.11 16.08 5.49
CA ILE A 305 -10.85 16.35 4.25
C ILE A 305 -11.87 15.26 3.95
N ALA A 306 -11.55 13.99 4.21
CA ALA A 306 -12.48 12.88 4.02
C ALA A 306 -13.73 13.00 4.91
N GLU A 307 -13.59 13.44 6.15
CA GLU A 307 -14.74 13.68 7.04
C GLU A 307 -15.62 14.83 6.52
N ILE A 308 -15.00 15.90 5.99
CA ILE A 308 -15.74 16.99 5.34
C ILE A 308 -16.53 16.46 4.13
N LEU A 309 -15.90 15.65 3.26
CA LEU A 309 -16.57 15.09 2.08
C LEU A 309 -17.74 14.17 2.45
N LYS A 310 -17.61 13.35 3.50
CA LYS A 310 -18.68 12.49 4.01
C LYS A 310 -19.88 13.32 4.51
N GLN A 311 -19.60 14.40 5.24
CA GLN A 311 -20.65 15.29 5.77
C GLN A 311 -21.42 16.01 4.66
N LEU A 312 -20.70 16.53 3.64
CA LEU A 312 -21.31 17.21 2.49
C LEU A 312 -22.17 16.27 1.61
N GLY A 313 -21.94 14.95 1.66
CA GLY A 313 -22.73 13.94 0.97
C GLY A 313 -24.01 13.51 1.70
N SER A 314 -24.10 13.80 3.00
CA SER A 314 -25.20 13.29 3.85
C SER A 314 -26.44 14.16 3.90
N ASP A 315 -26.42 15.40 3.43
CA ASP A 315 -27.53 16.34 3.50
C ASP A 315 -28.65 16.12 2.46
N GLY A 316 -28.43 15.25 1.46
CA GLY A 316 -29.42 14.83 0.48
C GLY A 316 -29.95 15.93 -0.47
N THR A 317 -29.42 17.16 -0.37
CA THR A 317 -29.96 18.33 -1.06
C THR A 317 -29.25 18.66 -2.37
N THR A 318 -28.01 18.18 -2.56
CA THR A 318 -27.19 18.44 -3.75
C THR A 318 -26.43 17.16 -4.16
N ARG A 319 -25.91 17.11 -5.41
CA ARG A 319 -24.95 16.07 -5.79
C ARG A 319 -23.74 16.15 -4.87
N SER A 320 -23.38 15.01 -4.27
CA SER A 320 -22.19 14.92 -3.42
C SER A 320 -20.96 15.41 -4.17
N PRO A 321 -20.16 16.35 -3.62
CA PRO A 321 -18.90 16.76 -4.22
C PRO A 321 -17.96 15.58 -4.48
N LEU A 322 -18.03 14.55 -3.62
CA LEU A 322 -17.30 13.30 -3.81
C LEU A 322 -17.73 12.59 -5.10
N ASP A 323 -19.04 12.44 -5.35
CA ASP A 323 -19.55 11.79 -6.56
C ASP A 323 -19.21 12.57 -7.81
N GLU A 324 -19.23 13.90 -7.74
CA GLU A 324 -18.86 14.75 -8.88
C GLU A 324 -17.40 14.55 -9.30
N ILE A 325 -16.46 14.61 -8.36
CA ILE A 325 -15.03 14.46 -8.69
C ILE A 325 -14.70 13.02 -9.09
N MET A 326 -15.26 12.01 -8.39
CA MET A 326 -15.08 10.60 -8.74
C MET A 326 -15.51 10.36 -10.18
N LYS A 327 -16.70 10.79 -10.55
CA LYS A 327 -17.23 10.65 -11.93
C LYS A 327 -16.41 11.42 -12.96
N ALA A 328 -15.96 12.64 -12.63
CA ALA A 328 -15.21 13.49 -13.57
C ALA A 328 -13.82 12.95 -13.89
N CYS A 329 -13.23 12.15 -12.99
CA CYS A 329 -11.86 11.64 -13.13
C CYS A 329 -11.78 10.19 -13.59
N ALA A 330 -12.88 9.42 -13.55
CA ALA A 330 -12.88 8.00 -13.88
C ALA A 330 -12.36 7.72 -15.29
N MET A 331 -11.52 6.70 -15.41
CA MET A 331 -11.01 6.15 -16.66
C MET A 331 -11.53 4.73 -16.86
N GLU A 332 -11.50 4.26 -18.14
CA GLU A 332 -11.66 2.85 -18.41
C GLU A 332 -10.48 2.05 -17.81
N SER A 333 -10.79 0.97 -17.10
CA SER A 333 -9.79 0.21 -16.34
C SER A 333 -8.67 -0.34 -17.22
N GLU A 334 -8.99 -0.84 -18.40
CA GLU A 334 -8.01 -1.36 -19.37
C GLU A 334 -7.03 -0.26 -19.81
N GLN A 335 -7.52 0.97 -20.03
CA GLN A 335 -6.67 2.11 -20.37
C GLN A 335 -5.78 2.50 -19.18
N TYR A 336 -6.35 2.55 -17.97
CA TYR A 336 -5.58 2.84 -16.74
C TYR A 336 -4.38 1.89 -16.60
N TRP A 337 -4.60 0.58 -16.77
CA TRP A 337 -3.56 -0.44 -16.60
C TRP A 337 -2.55 -0.45 -17.75
N THR A 338 -2.98 -0.14 -18.98
CA THR A 338 -2.09 0.06 -20.12
C THR A 338 -1.15 1.24 -19.87
N ASP A 339 -1.67 2.40 -19.47
CA ASP A 339 -0.87 3.58 -19.16
C ASP A 339 0.10 3.31 -18.01
N ARG A 340 -0.35 2.57 -16.98
CA ARG A 340 0.49 2.19 -15.85
C ARG A 340 1.65 1.28 -16.27
N SER A 341 1.41 0.34 -17.15
CA SER A 341 2.44 -0.61 -17.60
C SER A 341 3.55 0.06 -18.44
N ASN A 342 3.25 1.23 -19.01
CA ASN A 342 4.20 2.03 -19.79
C ASN A 342 5.04 2.98 -18.93
N LEU A 343 4.82 3.03 -17.60
CA LEU A 343 5.65 3.84 -16.71
C LEU A 343 7.04 3.23 -16.52
N ASN A 344 8.05 4.07 -16.58
CA ASN A 344 9.42 3.65 -16.35
C ASN A 344 9.74 3.47 -14.87
N TRP A 345 10.73 2.65 -14.61
CA TRP A 345 11.45 2.65 -13.34
C TRP A 345 12.36 3.88 -13.28
N ASN A 346 12.32 4.62 -12.17
CA ASN A 346 13.11 5.83 -11.94
C ASN A 346 13.90 5.75 -10.66
#